data_db3e6128bdc497b78ccacf66f3620b86
#
_entry.id   db3e6128bdc497b78ccacf66f3620b86
#
_cell.length_a   1.000
_cell.length_b   1.000
_cell.length_c   1.000
_cell.angle_alpha   90.00
_cell.angle_beta   90.00
_cell.angle_gamma   90.00
#
_symmetry.space_group_name_H-M   'P 1'
#
loop_
_entity.id
_entity.type
_entity.pdbx_description
1 polymer ?
#
loop_
_entity_poly.entity_id
_entity_poly.type
_entity_poly.pdbx_seq_one_letter_code
_entity_poly.pdbx_strand_id
1 'polypeptide(L)'
;MLEQEPTAFRLSRLPSERVVQWWPDLAVRVRAACPPPNSTENPNAVNTVLAAVIEGQCQIWLWLRRSEGKTDVQGIVLTQRFAPTISSRTHLWIEGCAFDTPPTPEQFQEIMSKLKKFARACGCDCVVLMTDNKLDILAMAESLNANTEYRLLQFPVEV
;
A
#
# COMPACT_ATOMS: atom_id res chain seq x y z
N MET A 1 -34.22 -20.19 -1.16
CA MET A 1 -32.88 -19.82 -1.66
C MET A 1 -32.30 -18.82 -0.66
N LEU A 2 -31.23 -19.21 -0.02
CA LEU A 2 -30.47 -18.26 0.79
C LEU A 2 -29.74 -17.34 -0.21
N GLU A 3 -30.13 -16.08 -0.28
CA GLU A 3 -29.35 -15.07 -1.01
C GLU A 3 -27.99 -15.02 -0.33
N GLN A 4 -26.96 -15.48 -1.04
CA GLN A 4 -25.58 -15.29 -0.58
C GLN A 4 -25.31 -13.78 -0.54
N GLU A 5 -24.99 -13.25 0.64
CA GLU A 5 -24.56 -11.86 0.74
C GLU A 5 -23.41 -11.62 -0.26
N PRO A 6 -23.49 -10.57 -1.08
CA PRO A 6 -22.46 -10.32 -2.07
C PRO A 6 -21.11 -10.11 -1.37
N THR A 7 -20.09 -10.77 -1.87
CA THR A 7 -18.71 -10.56 -1.39
C THR A 7 -18.31 -9.13 -1.65
N ALA A 8 -18.03 -8.38 -0.60
CA ALA A 8 -17.61 -6.97 -0.69
C ALA A 8 -16.15 -6.83 -0.28
N PHE A 9 -15.42 -5.99 -1.02
CA PHE A 9 -14.04 -5.61 -0.70
C PHE A 9 -13.98 -4.15 -0.29
N ARG A 10 -13.06 -3.81 0.59
CA ARG A 10 -12.78 -2.41 0.94
C ARG A 10 -11.34 -2.22 1.40
N LEU A 11 -10.80 -1.04 1.12
CA LEU A 11 -9.54 -0.57 1.72
C LEU A 11 -9.84 0.22 2.99
N SER A 12 -9.21 -0.14 4.10
CA SER A 12 -9.39 0.51 5.39
C SER A 12 -8.04 0.81 6.03
N ARG A 13 -7.83 2.06 6.45
CA ARG A 13 -6.64 2.42 7.19
C ARG A 13 -6.68 1.81 8.60
N LEU A 14 -5.61 1.15 8.99
CA LEU A 14 -5.45 0.67 10.35
C LEU A 14 -4.99 1.82 11.24
N PRO A 15 -5.73 2.18 12.31
CA PRO A 15 -5.29 3.19 13.27
C PRO A 15 -3.96 2.79 13.92
N SER A 16 -3.04 3.75 14.08
CA SER A 16 -1.70 3.48 14.63
C SER A 16 -1.74 2.86 16.02
N GLU A 17 -2.70 3.22 16.85
CA GLU A 17 -2.90 2.67 18.19
C GLU A 17 -3.30 1.19 18.19
N ARG A 18 -3.80 0.67 17.08
CA ARG A 18 -4.16 -0.75 16.93
C ARG A 18 -3.08 -1.60 16.29
N VAL A 19 -2.07 -0.98 15.69
CA VAL A 19 -1.04 -1.70 14.93
C VAL A 19 -0.30 -2.70 15.79
N VAL A 20 0.07 -2.35 17.03
CA VAL A 20 0.80 -3.25 17.93
C VAL A 20 -0.01 -4.52 18.23
N GLN A 21 -1.31 -4.38 18.45
CA GLN A 21 -2.20 -5.52 18.70
C GLN A 21 -2.29 -6.49 17.50
N TRP A 22 -2.26 -5.95 16.29
CA TRP A 22 -2.39 -6.74 15.05
C TRP A 22 -1.04 -7.17 14.48
N TRP A 23 0.07 -6.70 15.05
CA TRP A 23 1.39 -6.87 14.47
C TRP A 23 1.81 -8.32 14.25
N PRO A 24 1.54 -9.29 15.14
CA PRO A 24 1.90 -10.68 14.91
C PRO A 24 1.34 -11.24 13.60
N ASP A 25 0.11 -10.85 13.24
CA ASP A 25 -0.55 -11.29 12.02
C ASP A 25 -0.15 -10.45 10.79
N LEU A 26 0.22 -9.18 11.00
CA LEU A 26 0.58 -8.25 9.94
C LEU A 26 2.04 -8.34 9.52
N ALA A 27 2.94 -8.72 10.41
CA ALA A 27 4.39 -8.68 10.15
C ALA A 27 4.81 -9.47 8.91
N VAL A 28 4.19 -10.63 8.68
CA VAL A 28 4.45 -11.46 7.48
C VAL A 28 4.02 -10.72 6.21
N ARG A 29 2.85 -10.08 6.24
CA ARG A 29 2.31 -9.31 5.10
C ARG A 29 3.12 -8.05 4.85
N VAL A 30 3.56 -7.37 5.90
CA VAL A 30 4.45 -6.20 5.80
C VAL A 30 5.77 -6.60 5.15
N ARG A 31 6.36 -7.72 5.56
CA ARG A 31 7.58 -8.23 4.92
C ARG A 31 7.38 -8.51 3.43
N ALA A 32 6.25 -9.12 3.06
CA ALA A 32 5.92 -9.39 1.66
C ALA A 32 5.67 -8.11 0.85
N ALA A 33 5.18 -7.05 1.49
CA ALA A 33 4.92 -5.76 0.85
C ALA A 33 6.18 -4.90 0.66
N CYS A 34 7.23 -5.11 1.47
CA CYS A 34 8.47 -4.35 1.37
C CYS A 34 9.20 -4.72 0.07
N PRO A 35 9.49 -3.74 -0.81
CA PRO A 35 10.19 -4.00 -2.06
C PRO A 35 11.65 -4.37 -1.83
N PRO A 36 12.27 -5.20 -2.69
CA PRO A 36 13.72 -5.41 -2.68
C PRO A 36 14.48 -4.08 -2.91
N PRO A 37 15.69 -3.89 -2.32
CA PRO A 37 16.43 -4.84 -1.48
C PRO A 37 15.98 -4.87 -0.02
N ASN A 38 15.05 -4.02 0.39
CA ASN A 38 14.69 -3.81 1.79
C ASN A 38 14.10 -5.06 2.46
N SER A 39 13.48 -5.96 1.68
CA SER A 39 12.81 -7.15 2.22
C SER A 39 13.75 -8.31 2.52
N THR A 40 14.88 -8.42 1.80
CA THR A 40 15.75 -9.59 1.87
C THR A 40 17.06 -9.36 2.64
N GLU A 41 17.55 -8.13 2.63
CA GLU A 41 18.86 -7.80 3.17
C GLU A 41 18.80 -7.13 4.55
N ASN A 42 17.65 -6.57 4.92
CA ASN A 42 17.49 -5.93 6.21
C ASN A 42 16.52 -6.71 7.10
N PRO A 43 17.01 -7.51 8.07
CA PRO A 43 16.17 -8.25 9.00
C PRO A 43 15.32 -7.32 9.90
N ASN A 44 15.70 -6.05 10.02
CA ASN A 44 15.00 -5.05 10.81
C ASN A 44 13.97 -4.24 10.01
N ALA A 45 13.83 -4.47 8.69
CA ALA A 45 12.92 -3.69 7.85
C ALA A 45 11.48 -3.68 8.40
N VAL A 46 11.00 -4.83 8.87
CA VAL A 46 9.64 -4.97 9.45
C VAL A 46 9.51 -4.14 10.72
N ASN A 47 10.52 -4.13 11.60
CA ASN A 47 10.52 -3.32 12.83
C ASN A 47 10.61 -1.83 12.51
N THR A 48 11.33 -1.45 11.47
CA THR A 48 11.41 -0.06 10.99
C THR A 48 10.05 0.44 10.53
N VAL A 49 9.31 -0.40 9.78
CA VAL A 49 7.93 -0.06 9.38
C VAL A 49 7.03 0.10 10.60
N LEU A 50 7.12 -0.81 11.58
CA LEU A 50 6.34 -0.69 12.82
C LEU A 50 6.60 0.63 13.55
N ALA A 51 7.87 1.00 13.73
CA ALA A 51 8.25 2.26 14.36
C ALA A 51 7.68 3.45 13.58
N ALA A 52 7.84 3.48 12.25
CA ALA A 52 7.31 4.54 11.40
C ALA A 52 5.78 4.68 11.46
N VAL A 53 5.06 3.56 11.60
CA VAL A 53 3.60 3.58 11.76
C VAL A 53 3.19 4.13 13.12
N ILE A 54 3.87 3.72 14.19
CA ILE A 54 3.62 4.23 15.57
C ILE A 54 3.88 5.74 15.63
N GLU A 55 4.93 6.21 14.97
CA GLU A 55 5.31 7.63 14.88
C GLU A 55 4.41 8.44 13.92
N GLY A 56 3.49 7.79 13.20
CA GLY A 56 2.59 8.43 12.25
C GLY A 56 3.23 8.81 10.90
N GLN A 57 4.45 8.35 10.63
CA GLN A 57 5.17 8.62 9.38
C GLN A 57 4.70 7.71 8.24
N CYS A 58 4.32 6.48 8.56
CA CYS A 58 3.82 5.48 7.63
C CYS A 58 2.39 5.09 7.99
N GLN A 59 1.58 4.75 7.01
CA GLN A 59 0.23 4.23 7.20
C GLN A 59 0.14 2.80 6.68
N ILE A 60 -0.56 1.95 7.42
CA ILE A 60 -0.95 0.61 6.98
C ILE A 60 -2.43 0.64 6.58
N TRP A 61 -2.70 0.15 5.40
CA TRP A 61 -4.04 -0.04 4.88
C TRP A 61 -4.31 -1.53 4.71
N LEU A 62 -5.46 -1.98 5.17
CA LEU A 62 -5.91 -3.35 5.04
C LEU A 62 -6.88 -3.46 3.87
N TRP A 63 -6.61 -4.37 2.94
CA TRP A 63 -7.54 -4.79 1.93
C TRP A 63 -8.39 -5.90 2.51
N LEU A 64 -9.64 -5.58 2.80
CA LEU A 64 -10.56 -6.43 3.54
C LEU A 64 -11.61 -7.01 2.61
N ARG A 65 -11.84 -8.31 2.73
CA ARG A 65 -12.98 -9.00 2.12
C ARG A 65 -14.02 -9.30 3.19
N ARG A 66 -15.26 -8.92 2.93
CA ARG A 66 -16.42 -9.31 3.74
C ARG A 66 -17.24 -10.35 2.97
N SER A 67 -17.48 -11.49 3.58
CA SER A 67 -18.30 -12.56 3.05
C SER A 67 -18.99 -13.28 4.20
N GLU A 68 -20.27 -13.55 4.08
CA GLU A 68 -21.06 -14.30 5.10
C GLU A 68 -20.88 -13.78 6.53
N GLY A 69 -20.87 -12.45 6.69
CA GLY A 69 -20.71 -11.79 7.99
C GLY A 69 -19.29 -11.83 8.58
N LYS A 70 -18.33 -12.48 7.91
CA LYS A 70 -16.91 -12.50 8.30
C LYS A 70 -16.11 -11.47 7.50
N THR A 71 -15.08 -10.94 8.14
CA THR A 71 -14.14 -10.02 7.51
C THR A 71 -12.74 -10.59 7.60
N ASP A 72 -12.10 -10.79 6.44
CA ASP A 72 -10.75 -11.33 6.31
C ASP A 72 -9.83 -10.32 5.66
N VAL A 73 -8.56 -10.28 6.10
CA VAL A 73 -7.51 -9.50 5.46
C VAL A 73 -7.01 -10.25 4.23
N GLN A 74 -7.11 -9.62 3.07
CA GLN A 74 -6.70 -10.17 1.78
C GLN A 74 -5.47 -9.47 1.20
N GLY A 75 -4.99 -8.44 1.86
CA GLY A 75 -3.80 -7.73 1.44
C GLY A 75 -3.53 -6.50 2.30
N ILE A 76 -2.38 -5.90 2.07
CA ILE A 76 -1.99 -4.64 2.69
C ILE A 76 -1.38 -3.69 1.68
N VAL A 77 -1.49 -2.40 1.99
CA VAL A 77 -0.79 -1.31 1.30
C VAL A 77 -0.09 -0.47 2.35
N LEU A 78 1.16 -0.14 2.09
CA LEU A 78 1.98 0.74 2.92
C LEU A 78 2.11 2.09 2.23
N THR A 79 1.80 3.17 2.92
CA THR A 79 1.92 4.52 2.37
C THR A 79 2.71 5.43 3.31
N GLN A 80 3.40 6.39 2.72
CA GLN A 80 4.13 7.44 3.43
C GLN A 80 3.95 8.77 2.71
N ARG A 81 3.88 9.86 3.48
CA ARG A 81 3.96 11.20 2.91
C ARG A 81 5.43 11.53 2.63
N PHE A 82 5.69 12.01 1.44
CA PHE A 82 7.02 12.37 1.01
C PHE A 82 7.02 13.74 0.33
N ALA A 83 7.89 14.62 0.78
CA ALA A 83 8.10 15.94 0.20
C ALA A 83 9.55 16.03 -0.31
N PRO A 84 9.80 15.83 -1.62
CA PRO A 84 11.13 15.96 -2.18
C PRO A 84 11.64 17.40 -1.99
N THR A 85 12.92 17.54 -1.63
CA THR A 85 13.54 18.85 -1.36
C THR A 85 13.51 19.79 -2.58
N ILE A 86 13.55 19.21 -3.79
CA ILE A 86 13.57 19.97 -5.06
C ILE A 86 12.15 20.37 -5.49
N SER A 87 11.15 19.66 -5.01
CA SER A 87 9.74 19.89 -5.35
C SER A 87 9.03 20.52 -4.16
N SER A 88 8.30 21.60 -4.37
CA SER A 88 7.40 22.15 -3.35
C SER A 88 6.14 21.31 -3.15
N ARG A 89 6.05 20.14 -3.80
CA ARG A 89 4.89 19.25 -3.80
C ARG A 89 5.08 18.12 -2.81
N THR A 90 4.02 17.79 -2.08
CA THR A 90 3.97 16.62 -1.21
C THR A 90 3.25 15.47 -1.94
N HIS A 91 3.84 14.31 -1.88
CA HIS A 91 3.29 13.10 -2.48
C HIS A 91 2.85 12.11 -1.40
N LEU A 92 1.77 11.37 -1.67
CA LEU A 92 1.49 10.13 -0.96
C LEU A 92 2.17 9.00 -1.72
N TRP A 93 3.20 8.44 -1.14
CA TRP A 93 3.97 7.37 -1.73
C TRP A 93 3.44 6.02 -1.28
N ILE A 94 3.12 5.15 -2.22
CA ILE A 94 2.85 3.74 -1.94
C ILE A 94 4.20 3.04 -1.93
N GLU A 95 4.73 2.77 -0.74
CA GLU A 95 6.04 2.15 -0.56
C GLU A 95 6.04 0.66 -0.88
N GLY A 96 4.90 0.02 -0.69
CA GLY A 96 4.74 -1.39 -0.99
C GLY A 96 3.30 -1.84 -0.84
N CYS A 97 3.01 -2.97 -1.47
CA CYS A 97 1.73 -3.64 -1.33
C CYS A 97 1.91 -5.15 -1.49
N ALA A 98 1.07 -5.91 -0.82
CA ALA A 98 0.98 -7.35 -0.96
C ALA A 98 -0.49 -7.77 -0.91
N PHE A 99 -0.91 -8.57 -1.87
CA PHE A 99 -2.26 -9.08 -1.98
C PHE A 99 -2.22 -10.60 -2.08
N ASP A 100 -3.16 -11.29 -1.41
CA ASP A 100 -3.30 -12.75 -1.51
C ASP A 100 -3.71 -13.15 -2.92
N THR A 101 -4.56 -12.33 -3.54
CA THR A 101 -4.94 -12.43 -4.94
C THR A 101 -4.78 -11.06 -5.58
N PRO A 102 -4.17 -10.94 -6.75
CA PRO A 102 -4.05 -9.67 -7.45
C PRO A 102 -5.41 -8.97 -7.57
N PRO A 103 -5.50 -7.67 -7.29
CA PRO A 103 -6.74 -6.93 -7.43
C PRO A 103 -7.18 -6.88 -8.90
N THR A 104 -8.48 -6.98 -9.12
CA THR A 104 -9.07 -6.70 -10.45
C THR A 104 -8.91 -5.22 -10.80
N PRO A 105 -9.07 -4.81 -12.08
CA PRO A 105 -9.03 -3.40 -12.45
C PRO A 105 -10.01 -2.53 -11.65
N GLU A 106 -11.22 -3.04 -11.38
CA GLU A 106 -12.24 -2.35 -10.60
C GLU A 106 -11.81 -2.20 -9.13
N GLN A 107 -11.24 -3.25 -8.56
CA GLN A 107 -10.70 -3.23 -7.18
C GLN A 107 -9.51 -2.28 -7.07
N PHE A 108 -8.62 -2.28 -8.07
CA PHE A 108 -7.50 -1.33 -8.10
C PHE A 108 -7.98 0.11 -8.19
N GLN A 109 -9.01 0.38 -8.99
CA GLN A 109 -9.63 1.71 -9.06
C GLN A 109 -10.21 2.14 -7.71
N GLU A 110 -10.84 1.23 -6.97
CA GLU A 110 -11.37 1.50 -5.63
C GLU A 110 -10.23 1.82 -4.65
N ILE A 111 -9.17 1.02 -4.65
CA ILE A 111 -7.97 1.25 -3.84
C ILE A 111 -7.41 2.65 -4.13
N MET A 112 -7.18 2.98 -5.40
CA MET A 112 -6.62 4.27 -5.79
C MET A 112 -7.54 5.43 -5.47
N SER A 113 -8.86 5.27 -5.61
CA SER A 113 -9.85 6.29 -5.22
C SER A 113 -9.77 6.60 -3.73
N LYS A 114 -9.65 5.57 -2.90
CA LYS A 114 -9.52 5.74 -1.44
C LYS A 114 -8.22 6.44 -1.06
N LEU A 115 -7.11 6.04 -1.67
CA LEU A 115 -5.79 6.64 -1.42
C LEU A 115 -5.73 8.09 -1.91
N LYS A 116 -6.30 8.41 -3.07
CA LYS A 116 -6.41 9.79 -3.58
C LYS A 116 -7.22 10.68 -2.65
N LYS A 117 -8.32 10.16 -2.10
CA LYS A 117 -9.14 10.89 -1.13
C LYS A 117 -8.34 11.21 0.14
N PHE A 118 -7.60 10.25 0.65
CA PHE A 118 -6.71 10.44 1.80
C PHE A 118 -5.57 11.41 1.48
N ALA A 119 -4.90 11.26 0.35
CA ALA A 119 -3.84 12.14 -0.12
C ALA A 119 -4.30 13.61 -0.13
N ARG A 120 -5.49 13.86 -0.70
CA ARG A 120 -6.09 15.21 -0.72
C ARG A 120 -6.32 15.74 0.69
N ALA A 121 -6.86 14.92 1.60
CA ALA A 121 -7.11 15.31 2.98
C ALA A 121 -5.81 15.62 3.76
N CYS A 122 -4.69 15.02 3.36
CA CYS A 122 -3.36 15.27 3.93
C CYS A 122 -2.57 16.37 3.22
N GLY A 123 -3.15 17.06 2.24
CA GLY A 123 -2.46 18.10 1.47
C GLY A 123 -1.41 17.56 0.49
N CYS A 124 -1.56 16.32 0.03
CA CYS A 124 -0.71 15.75 -1.01
C CYS A 124 -1.27 16.10 -2.40
N ASP A 125 -0.36 16.38 -3.34
CA ASP A 125 -0.70 16.74 -4.72
C ASP A 125 -0.96 15.52 -5.61
N CYS A 126 -0.33 14.38 -5.28
CA CYS A 126 -0.51 13.15 -6.04
C CYS A 126 -0.25 11.90 -5.19
N VAL A 127 -0.63 10.75 -5.73
CA VAL A 127 -0.25 9.42 -5.24
C VAL A 127 0.81 8.86 -6.18
N VAL A 128 1.91 8.37 -5.63
CA VAL A 128 3.03 7.78 -6.38
C VAL A 128 3.14 6.31 -6.00
N LEU A 129 3.24 5.45 -6.99
CA LEU A 129 3.41 4.02 -6.83
C LEU A 129 4.70 3.58 -7.52
N MET A 130 5.54 2.85 -6.79
CA MET A 130 6.62 2.07 -7.36
C MET A 130 6.14 0.64 -7.58
N THR A 131 6.39 0.09 -8.76
CA THR A 131 6.02 -1.28 -9.09
C THR A 131 7.16 -2.00 -9.77
N ASP A 132 7.32 -3.29 -9.46
CA ASP A 132 8.21 -4.21 -10.15
C ASP A 132 7.55 -4.87 -11.36
N ASN A 133 6.37 -4.40 -11.72
CA ASN A 133 5.57 -4.86 -12.86
C ASN A 133 5.04 -6.32 -12.76
N LYS A 134 5.12 -6.94 -11.59
CA LYS A 134 4.63 -8.33 -11.41
C LYS A 134 3.11 -8.48 -11.45
N LEU A 135 2.36 -7.39 -11.21
CA LEU A 135 0.91 -7.41 -11.05
C LEU A 135 0.15 -6.74 -12.19
N ASP A 136 0.79 -6.55 -13.34
CA ASP A 136 0.19 -5.82 -14.48
C ASP A 136 -0.38 -4.42 -14.11
N ILE A 137 0.20 -3.84 -13.06
CA ILE A 137 -0.24 -2.57 -12.48
C ILE A 137 -0.09 -1.42 -13.47
N LEU A 138 0.88 -1.49 -14.39
CA LEU A 138 1.09 -0.43 -15.37
C LEU A 138 -0.15 -0.24 -16.27
N ALA A 139 -0.71 -1.33 -16.80
CA ALA A 139 -1.92 -1.24 -17.63
C ALA A 139 -3.11 -0.69 -16.85
N MET A 140 -3.29 -1.12 -15.60
CA MET A 140 -4.33 -0.58 -14.72
C MET A 140 -4.09 0.89 -14.38
N ALA A 141 -2.85 1.29 -14.13
CA ALA A 141 -2.49 2.68 -13.85
C ALA A 141 -2.73 3.59 -15.05
N GLU A 142 -2.36 3.16 -16.25
CA GLU A 142 -2.59 3.88 -17.50
C GLU A 142 -4.10 4.09 -17.75
N SER A 143 -4.93 3.09 -17.44
CA SER A 143 -6.40 3.22 -17.55
C SER A 143 -6.97 4.28 -16.59
N LEU A 144 -6.24 4.65 -15.53
CA LEU A 144 -6.57 5.70 -14.58
C LEU A 144 -5.83 7.01 -14.85
N ASN A 145 -5.27 7.20 -16.04
CA ASN A 145 -4.50 8.37 -16.46
C ASN A 145 -3.25 8.62 -15.59
N ALA A 146 -2.59 7.58 -15.11
CA ALA A 146 -1.33 7.72 -14.42
C ALA A 146 -0.22 8.16 -15.40
N ASN A 147 0.70 9.00 -14.91
CA ASN A 147 1.92 9.30 -15.64
C ASN A 147 2.93 8.16 -15.41
N THR A 148 3.27 7.44 -16.46
CA THR A 148 4.20 6.28 -16.43
C THR A 148 5.55 6.58 -17.12
N GLU A 149 5.82 7.84 -17.45
CA GLU A 149 7.05 8.25 -18.13
C GLU A 149 8.29 8.17 -17.21
N TYR A 150 8.09 8.28 -15.89
CA TYR A 150 9.18 8.26 -14.93
C TYR A 150 9.44 6.83 -14.44
N ARG A 151 10.73 6.48 -14.38
CA ARG A 151 11.18 5.21 -13.81
C ARG A 151 12.16 5.46 -12.69
N LEU A 152 12.08 4.67 -11.63
CA LEU A 152 13.09 4.64 -10.59
C LEU A 152 14.19 3.66 -11.01
N LEU A 153 15.44 4.14 -11.05
CA LEU A 153 16.62 3.31 -11.29
C LEU A 153 17.42 3.22 -9.99
N GLN A 154 17.80 2.02 -9.62
CA GLN A 154 18.59 1.76 -8.43
C GLN A 154 20.00 1.32 -8.84
N PHE A 155 20.98 2.05 -8.36
CA PHE A 155 22.39 1.73 -8.55
C PHE A 155 22.96 1.27 -7.21
N PRO A 156 23.26 -0.03 -7.02
CA PRO A 156 23.92 -0.50 -5.82
C PRO A 156 25.27 0.20 -5.63
N VAL A 157 25.56 0.62 -4.41
CA VAL A 157 26.89 1.12 -4.05
C VAL A 157 27.70 -0.05 -3.52
N GLU A 158 28.75 -0.43 -4.22
CA GLU A 158 29.69 -1.44 -3.75
C GLU A 158 30.45 -0.88 -2.54
N VAL A 159 30.53 -1.68 -1.48
CA VAL A 159 31.24 -1.34 -0.24
C VAL A 159 32.66 -1.84 -0.30
#